data_9fe81ccc8e48ddd3584a6043476bda43
#
_entry.id   9fe81ccc8e48ddd3584a6043476bda43
#
_cell.length_a   1.000
_cell.length_b   1.000
_cell.length_c   1.000
_cell.angle_alpha   90.00
_cell.angle_beta   90.00
_cell.angle_gamma   90.00
#
_symmetry.space_group_name_H-M   'P 1'
#
loop_
_entity.id
_entity.type
_entity.pdbx_description
1 polymer ?
#
loop_
_entity_poly.entity_id
_entity_poly.type
_entity_poly.pdbx_seq_one_letter_code
_entity_poly.pdbx_strand_id
1 'polypeptide(L)'
;MRRENEKGRANPMAMSAEERQQMLLTQPVEKIIPKMALPTICSMLITSIYNMADTYFVSQIGTAEATASGTSASAAVGIVFSVMAMIQALAFMFGMGSGTNVSHLLGMGKRKEAEVYSAVGFFSAVAAGVLIAVLGNVFNEPLMRLLGATETAMPYALDYARYIFLAAPFMMGSLSMNNLLRFQGLATYGMVGIISGGLLNMLLDPLLIFVFDMGIAGASIATAISQLTSFAILLVMCGTHADAITIHPRNYRPTKQMYAKILNNGLPSLGRQGIMSVSTSLLNNAAAVYGDPAIAAFAIVSRCLNFVNSTVVGFGQGFQPVCGFNYGARKYDRMHRAFSFSVKVTTIVLLVLGAAGFAFAEPVVTLFRRSDPEVIRIGTETFRIQILTVWAWGFITLSNMYTQAIGYGIRSTILAAARQGLFLIPTLLVLPNVWGLRGLEVCQPLADVLTLALAVWMMTKVIRAQKAQMAQETA
;
A
#
# COMPACT_ATOMS: atom_id res chain seq x y z
N MET A 1 15.85 -43.94 -4.15
CA MET A 1 16.17 -43.02 -3.05
C MET A 1 16.86 -41.70 -3.44
N ARG A 2 17.45 -41.48 -4.61
CA ARG A 2 18.02 -40.18 -5.03
C ARG A 2 17.02 -39.21 -5.67
N ARG A 3 15.87 -39.67 -6.16
CA ARG A 3 14.84 -38.84 -6.82
C ARG A 3 13.79 -38.22 -5.90
N GLU A 4 13.72 -38.65 -4.64
CA GLU A 4 12.76 -38.07 -3.65
C GLU A 4 13.30 -36.86 -2.91
N ASN A 5 14.61 -36.68 -2.82
CA ASN A 5 15.24 -35.54 -2.13
C ASN A 5 15.34 -34.26 -3.00
N GLU A 6 15.11 -34.34 -4.30
CA GLU A 6 15.09 -33.15 -5.17
C GLU A 6 13.75 -32.41 -5.23
N LYS A 7 12.65 -33.03 -4.77
CA LYS A 7 11.31 -32.38 -4.69
C LYS A 7 11.19 -31.32 -3.58
N GLY A 8 12.18 -31.23 -2.69
CA GLY A 8 12.17 -30.27 -1.58
C GLY A 8 12.59 -28.83 -1.92
N ARG A 9 13.17 -28.62 -3.11
CA ARG A 9 13.63 -27.29 -3.59
C ARG A 9 13.01 -26.92 -4.92
N ALA A 10 11.70 -27.16 -5.09
CA ALA A 10 11.00 -26.64 -6.27
C ALA A 10 11.10 -25.11 -6.26
N ASN A 11 11.86 -24.58 -7.20
CA ASN A 11 11.93 -23.14 -7.45
C ASN A 11 10.48 -22.65 -7.69
N PRO A 12 9.95 -21.69 -6.90
CA PRO A 12 8.58 -21.21 -7.11
C PRO A 12 8.34 -20.64 -8.52
N MET A 13 9.41 -20.33 -9.22
CA MET A 13 9.42 -19.85 -10.60
C MET A 13 9.20 -20.96 -11.65
N ALA A 14 9.22 -22.25 -11.28
CA ALA A 14 9.09 -23.38 -12.21
C ALA A 14 7.82 -24.23 -11.98
N MET A 15 6.93 -23.80 -11.08
CA MET A 15 5.69 -24.54 -10.77
C MET A 15 4.60 -24.26 -11.78
N SER A 16 3.91 -25.32 -12.27
CA SER A 16 2.71 -25.16 -13.09
C SER A 16 1.56 -24.45 -12.35
N ALA A 17 0.60 -23.90 -13.09
CA ALA A 17 -0.57 -23.25 -12.50
C ALA A 17 -1.37 -24.20 -11.60
N GLU A 18 -1.47 -25.47 -11.99
CA GLU A 18 -2.18 -26.52 -11.23
C GLU A 18 -1.42 -26.88 -9.95
N GLU A 19 -0.10 -27.07 -10.02
CA GLU A 19 0.74 -27.32 -8.84
C GLU A 19 0.66 -26.14 -7.85
N ARG A 20 0.65 -24.91 -8.34
CA ARG A 20 0.51 -23.71 -7.51
C ARG A 20 -0.87 -23.62 -6.85
N GLN A 21 -1.94 -23.90 -7.60
CA GLN A 21 -3.29 -23.99 -7.05
C GLN A 21 -3.34 -25.06 -5.95
N GLN A 22 -2.82 -26.25 -6.24
CA GLN A 22 -2.77 -27.36 -5.28
C GLN A 22 -1.93 -26.97 -4.05
N MET A 23 -0.78 -26.32 -4.23
CA MET A 23 0.05 -25.81 -3.14
C MET A 23 -0.76 -24.87 -2.22
N LEU A 24 -1.46 -23.89 -2.79
CA LEU A 24 -2.25 -22.92 -2.03
C LEU A 24 -3.45 -23.55 -1.31
N LEU A 25 -3.99 -24.67 -1.85
CA LEU A 25 -5.15 -25.35 -1.29
C LEU A 25 -4.82 -26.51 -0.33
N THR A 26 -3.58 -27.04 -0.32
CA THR A 26 -3.25 -28.24 0.44
C THR A 26 -2.06 -28.12 1.40
N GLN A 27 -1.03 -27.35 1.05
CA GLN A 27 0.14 -27.22 1.92
C GLN A 27 -0.18 -26.51 3.25
N PRO A 28 0.49 -26.81 4.37
CA PRO A 28 0.27 -26.14 5.65
C PRO A 28 0.35 -24.63 5.52
N VAL A 29 -0.63 -23.92 6.10
CA VAL A 29 -0.73 -22.45 6.01
C VAL A 29 0.47 -21.75 6.62
N GLU A 30 1.09 -22.37 7.62
CA GLU A 30 2.27 -21.92 8.34
C GLU A 30 3.52 -21.85 7.43
N LYS A 31 3.55 -22.64 6.35
CA LYS A 31 4.64 -22.65 5.35
C LYS A 31 4.34 -21.72 4.17
N ILE A 32 3.08 -21.65 3.76
CA ILE A 32 2.67 -20.88 2.57
C ILE A 32 2.63 -19.39 2.85
N ILE A 33 2.06 -18.98 3.99
CA ILE A 33 1.88 -17.55 4.29
C ILE A 33 3.24 -16.82 4.35
N PRO A 34 4.28 -17.29 5.06
CA PRO A 34 5.59 -16.66 5.03
C PRO A 34 6.20 -16.60 3.61
N LYS A 35 6.03 -17.67 2.82
CA LYS A 35 6.53 -17.74 1.44
C LYS A 35 5.87 -16.70 0.53
N MET A 36 4.59 -16.41 0.71
CA MET A 36 3.87 -15.37 -0.02
C MET A 36 4.11 -13.97 0.55
N ALA A 37 4.26 -13.87 1.88
CA ALA A 37 4.42 -12.60 2.56
C ALA A 37 5.82 -12.00 2.40
N LEU A 38 6.88 -12.81 2.36
CA LEU A 38 8.24 -12.30 2.26
C LEU A 38 8.47 -11.42 1.02
N PRO A 39 8.10 -11.84 -0.22
CA PRO A 39 8.23 -10.97 -1.38
C PRO A 39 7.43 -9.67 -1.28
N THR A 40 6.23 -9.73 -0.72
CA THR A 40 5.37 -8.55 -0.58
C THR A 40 5.86 -7.59 0.49
N ILE A 41 6.42 -8.09 1.60
CA ILE A 41 7.09 -7.27 2.61
C ILE A 41 8.30 -6.57 1.99
N CYS A 42 9.16 -7.31 1.27
CA CYS A 42 10.31 -6.72 0.58
C CYS A 42 9.87 -5.61 -0.39
N SER A 43 8.83 -5.85 -1.20
CA SER A 43 8.29 -4.83 -2.11
C SER A 43 7.82 -3.58 -1.37
N MET A 44 7.08 -3.74 -0.26
CA MET A 44 6.56 -2.62 0.51
C MET A 44 7.67 -1.82 1.21
N LEU A 45 8.68 -2.50 1.76
CA LEU A 45 9.82 -1.85 2.38
C LEU A 45 10.65 -1.07 1.36
N ILE A 46 10.95 -1.67 0.20
CA ILE A 46 11.69 -0.98 -0.87
C ILE A 46 10.89 0.21 -1.41
N THR A 47 9.56 0.05 -1.55
CA THR A 47 8.68 1.18 -1.91
C THR A 47 8.78 2.33 -0.91
N SER A 48 8.80 2.01 0.39
CA SER A 48 8.97 3.04 1.43
C SER A 48 10.35 3.70 1.37
N ILE A 49 11.40 2.93 1.09
CA ILE A 49 12.78 3.44 0.98
C ILE A 49 12.92 4.37 -0.23
N TYR A 50 12.44 3.96 -1.40
CA TYR A 50 12.58 4.82 -2.59
C TYR A 50 11.75 6.10 -2.45
N ASN A 51 10.55 6.06 -1.87
CA ASN A 51 9.77 7.27 -1.60
C ASN A 51 10.49 8.25 -0.65
N MET A 52 11.24 7.71 0.33
CA MET A 52 12.08 8.53 1.21
C MET A 52 13.29 9.11 0.47
N ALA A 53 13.92 8.32 -0.38
CA ALA A 53 15.07 8.77 -1.18
C ALA A 53 14.67 9.87 -2.17
N ASP A 54 13.57 9.69 -2.89
CA ASP A 54 13.01 10.71 -3.79
C ASP A 54 12.74 12.02 -3.04
N THR A 55 12.04 11.95 -1.90
CA THR A 55 11.80 13.13 -1.06
C THR A 55 13.10 13.79 -0.59
N TYR A 56 14.12 12.99 -0.26
CA TYR A 56 15.42 13.49 0.17
C TYR A 56 16.13 14.23 -0.98
N PHE A 57 16.25 13.62 -2.16
CA PHE A 57 16.91 14.24 -3.30
C PHE A 57 16.22 15.52 -3.75
N VAL A 58 14.91 15.53 -3.79
CA VAL A 58 14.14 16.73 -4.11
C VAL A 58 14.34 17.84 -3.07
N SER A 59 14.44 17.50 -1.79
CA SER A 59 14.71 18.51 -0.74
C SER A 59 16.09 19.15 -0.85
N GLN A 60 17.03 18.54 -1.58
CA GLN A 60 18.35 19.10 -1.85
C GLN A 60 18.36 20.04 -3.07
N ILE A 61 17.31 20.09 -3.87
CA ILE A 61 17.16 21.04 -4.97
C ILE A 61 17.08 22.45 -4.36
N GLY A 62 18.04 23.30 -4.65
CA GLY A 62 18.06 24.71 -4.16
C GLY A 62 18.86 24.97 -2.90
N THR A 63 19.51 23.96 -2.30
CA THR A 63 20.51 24.23 -1.24
C THR A 63 21.84 24.76 -1.82
N ALA A 64 22.07 24.58 -3.11
CA ALA A 64 23.25 25.06 -3.82
C ALA A 64 23.11 26.50 -4.38
N GLU A 65 21.87 26.97 -4.61
CA GLU A 65 21.60 28.36 -5.05
C GLU A 65 20.47 28.96 -4.17
N ALA A 66 20.87 29.82 -3.27
CA ALA A 66 20.11 30.76 -2.45
C ALA A 66 18.57 30.69 -2.44
N THR A 67 18.02 30.14 -1.40
CA THR A 67 16.94 30.61 -0.48
C THR A 67 15.46 30.64 -0.88
N ALA A 68 15.03 30.90 -2.07
CA ALA A 68 13.57 30.94 -2.38
C ALA A 68 13.10 29.76 -3.26
N SER A 69 13.93 29.28 -4.18
CA SER A 69 13.55 28.24 -5.14
C SER A 69 13.44 26.85 -4.51
N GLY A 70 14.28 26.50 -3.54
CA GLY A 70 14.27 25.18 -2.89
C GLY A 70 13.04 24.93 -2.04
N THR A 71 12.55 25.95 -1.33
CA THR A 71 11.33 25.87 -0.53
C THR A 71 10.10 25.71 -1.43
N SER A 72 10.06 26.46 -2.54
CA SER A 72 8.99 26.40 -3.54
C SER A 72 8.97 25.06 -4.28
N ALA A 73 10.14 24.51 -4.63
CA ALA A 73 10.26 23.20 -5.25
C ALA A 73 9.78 22.08 -4.31
N SER A 74 10.20 22.10 -3.04
CA SER A 74 9.74 21.12 -2.04
C SER A 74 8.21 21.21 -1.81
N ALA A 75 7.64 22.42 -1.78
CA ALA A 75 6.20 22.62 -1.67
C ALA A 75 5.47 22.05 -2.90
N ALA A 76 5.99 22.29 -4.11
CA ALA A 76 5.45 21.75 -5.35
C ALA A 76 5.39 20.21 -5.35
N VAL A 77 6.48 19.55 -4.92
CA VAL A 77 6.51 18.07 -4.81
C VAL A 77 5.50 17.58 -3.80
N GLY A 78 5.34 18.24 -2.64
CA GLY A 78 4.32 17.89 -1.65
C GLY A 78 2.90 17.93 -2.21
N ILE A 79 2.59 18.92 -3.05
CA ILE A 79 1.29 19.05 -3.72
C ILE A 79 1.07 17.93 -4.71
N VAL A 80 2.05 17.67 -5.60
CA VAL A 80 1.93 16.64 -6.64
C VAL A 80 1.98 15.23 -6.05
N PHE A 81 2.60 15.05 -4.88
CA PHE A 81 2.55 13.77 -4.16
C PHE A 81 1.11 13.35 -3.82
N SER A 82 0.22 14.31 -3.56
CA SER A 82 -1.21 14.02 -3.36
C SER A 82 -1.86 13.46 -4.64
N VAL A 83 -1.46 13.96 -5.80
CA VAL A 83 -1.90 13.43 -7.11
C VAL A 83 -1.38 12.02 -7.32
N MET A 84 -0.10 11.78 -7.05
CA MET A 84 0.50 10.43 -7.14
C MET A 84 -0.22 9.45 -6.22
N ALA A 85 -0.53 9.83 -4.99
CA ALA A 85 -1.28 9.01 -4.05
C ALA A 85 -2.68 8.66 -4.57
N MET A 86 -3.36 9.60 -5.25
CA MET A 86 -4.66 9.34 -5.88
C MET A 86 -4.53 8.37 -7.06
N ILE A 87 -3.53 8.53 -7.93
CA ILE A 87 -3.25 7.60 -9.05
C ILE A 87 -2.99 6.20 -8.49
N GLN A 88 -2.16 6.07 -7.45
CA GLN A 88 -1.89 4.79 -6.79
C GLN A 88 -3.15 4.19 -6.17
N ALA A 89 -3.98 4.99 -5.51
CA ALA A 89 -5.23 4.54 -4.90
C ALA A 89 -6.19 3.94 -5.93
N LEU A 90 -6.33 4.58 -7.09
CA LEU A 90 -7.12 4.07 -8.22
C LEU A 90 -6.50 2.80 -8.81
N ALA A 91 -5.19 2.74 -8.95
CA ALA A 91 -4.49 1.54 -9.41
C ALA A 91 -4.70 0.35 -8.46
N PHE A 92 -4.62 0.57 -7.15
CA PHE A 92 -4.95 -0.45 -6.15
C PHE A 92 -6.43 -0.84 -6.20
N MET A 93 -7.33 0.09 -6.43
CA MET A 93 -8.77 -0.21 -6.57
C MET A 93 -9.02 -1.22 -7.70
N PHE A 94 -8.51 -0.97 -8.89
CA PHE A 94 -8.65 -1.90 -10.01
C PHE A 94 -7.85 -3.20 -9.79
N GLY A 95 -6.59 -3.10 -9.35
CA GLY A 95 -5.70 -4.24 -9.16
C GLY A 95 -6.16 -5.20 -8.07
N MET A 96 -6.52 -4.70 -6.89
CA MET A 96 -7.00 -5.52 -5.78
C MET A 96 -8.44 -5.98 -5.99
N GLY A 97 -9.29 -5.13 -6.58
CA GLY A 97 -10.67 -5.48 -6.87
C GLY A 97 -10.79 -6.62 -7.89
N SER A 98 -10.01 -6.57 -8.97
CA SER A 98 -9.95 -7.67 -9.94
C SER A 98 -9.21 -8.89 -9.38
N GLY A 99 -8.08 -8.68 -8.70
CA GLY A 99 -7.26 -9.73 -8.11
C GLY A 99 -8.01 -10.61 -7.10
N THR A 100 -8.84 -10.03 -6.25
CA THR A 100 -9.70 -10.78 -5.33
C THR A 100 -10.63 -11.74 -6.09
N ASN A 101 -11.30 -11.26 -7.15
CA ASN A 101 -12.15 -12.12 -7.97
C ASN A 101 -11.35 -13.19 -8.70
N VAL A 102 -10.16 -12.85 -9.19
CA VAL A 102 -9.23 -13.80 -9.83
C VAL A 102 -8.85 -14.92 -8.87
N SER A 103 -8.47 -14.61 -7.63
CA SER A 103 -8.10 -15.66 -6.66
C SER A 103 -9.28 -16.57 -6.30
N HIS A 104 -10.51 -16.06 -6.22
CA HIS A 104 -11.71 -16.86 -6.01
C HIS A 104 -11.95 -17.84 -7.18
N LEU A 105 -11.90 -17.33 -8.41
CA LEU A 105 -12.13 -18.13 -9.62
C LEU A 105 -11.04 -19.20 -9.80
N LEU A 106 -9.79 -18.88 -9.49
CA LEU A 106 -8.70 -19.86 -9.49
C LEU A 106 -8.90 -20.92 -8.40
N GLY A 107 -9.37 -20.52 -7.22
CA GLY A 107 -9.75 -21.45 -6.16
C GLY A 107 -10.84 -22.43 -6.59
N MET A 108 -11.79 -21.97 -7.42
CA MET A 108 -12.85 -22.78 -8.02
C MET A 108 -12.40 -23.61 -9.24
N GLY A 109 -11.16 -23.48 -9.72
CA GLY A 109 -10.69 -24.09 -10.97
C GLY A 109 -11.17 -23.41 -12.25
N LYS A 110 -11.76 -22.21 -12.18
CA LYS A 110 -12.36 -21.48 -13.31
C LYS A 110 -11.36 -20.53 -13.97
N ARG A 111 -10.29 -21.06 -14.53
CA ARG A 111 -9.18 -20.26 -15.10
C ARG A 111 -9.63 -19.28 -16.18
N LYS A 112 -10.49 -19.71 -17.11
CA LYS A 112 -10.96 -18.86 -18.23
C LYS A 112 -11.73 -17.62 -17.76
N GLU A 113 -12.57 -17.77 -16.72
CA GLU A 113 -13.27 -16.62 -16.12
C GLU A 113 -12.28 -15.70 -15.42
N ALA A 114 -11.26 -16.25 -14.75
CA ALA A 114 -10.21 -15.48 -14.09
C ALA A 114 -9.39 -14.64 -15.10
N GLU A 115 -9.14 -15.15 -16.32
CA GLU A 115 -8.49 -14.41 -17.41
C GLU A 115 -9.29 -13.18 -17.83
N VAL A 116 -10.63 -13.31 -17.90
CA VAL A 116 -11.50 -12.19 -18.24
C VAL A 116 -11.46 -11.12 -17.14
N TYR A 117 -11.54 -11.50 -15.86
CA TYR A 117 -11.42 -10.54 -14.75
C TYR A 117 -10.04 -9.85 -14.71
N SER A 118 -8.97 -10.58 -15.02
CA SER A 118 -7.61 -10.02 -15.11
C SER A 118 -7.49 -8.99 -16.23
N ALA A 119 -8.02 -9.32 -17.42
CA ALA A 119 -8.01 -8.43 -18.56
C ALA A 119 -8.86 -7.17 -18.30
N VAL A 120 -10.08 -7.33 -17.75
CA VAL A 120 -10.94 -6.19 -17.42
C VAL A 120 -10.27 -5.29 -16.37
N GLY A 121 -9.71 -5.85 -15.31
CA GLY A 121 -9.02 -5.07 -14.28
C GLY A 121 -7.82 -4.30 -14.80
N PHE A 122 -6.96 -4.97 -15.58
CA PHE A 122 -5.76 -4.36 -16.14
C PHE A 122 -6.07 -3.25 -17.16
N PHE A 123 -6.87 -3.56 -18.19
CA PHE A 123 -7.18 -2.57 -19.23
C PHE A 123 -7.99 -1.40 -18.71
N SER A 124 -8.87 -1.62 -17.71
CA SER A 124 -9.58 -0.52 -17.05
C SER A 124 -8.65 0.36 -16.24
N ALA A 125 -7.64 -0.22 -15.57
CA ALA A 125 -6.62 0.56 -14.85
C ALA A 125 -5.79 1.40 -15.83
N VAL A 126 -5.33 0.82 -16.94
CA VAL A 126 -4.58 1.54 -17.97
C VAL A 126 -5.43 2.64 -18.61
N ALA A 127 -6.69 2.34 -18.96
CA ALA A 127 -7.61 3.32 -19.54
C ALA A 127 -7.86 4.50 -18.58
N ALA A 128 -8.06 4.23 -17.28
CA ALA A 128 -8.18 5.27 -16.27
C ALA A 128 -6.88 6.09 -16.16
N GLY A 129 -5.72 5.45 -16.25
CA GLY A 129 -4.41 6.12 -16.28
C GLY A 129 -4.27 7.03 -17.50
N VAL A 130 -4.69 6.59 -18.70
CA VAL A 130 -4.70 7.40 -19.91
C VAL A 130 -5.63 8.60 -19.75
N LEU A 131 -6.83 8.39 -19.18
CA LEU A 131 -7.77 9.48 -18.89
C LEU A 131 -7.15 10.51 -17.94
N ILE A 132 -6.48 10.05 -16.87
CA ILE A 132 -5.77 10.93 -15.94
C ILE A 132 -4.61 11.65 -16.64
N ALA A 133 -3.87 10.98 -17.53
CA ALA A 133 -2.80 11.60 -18.29
C ALA A 133 -3.30 12.73 -19.18
N VAL A 134 -4.40 12.52 -19.88
CA VAL A 134 -5.01 13.53 -20.77
C VAL A 134 -5.61 14.66 -19.94
N LEU A 135 -6.54 14.36 -19.04
CA LEU A 135 -7.24 15.38 -18.24
C LEU A 135 -6.28 16.12 -17.30
N GLY A 136 -5.35 15.40 -16.68
CA GLY A 136 -4.35 15.99 -15.79
C GLY A 136 -3.45 17.00 -16.52
N ASN A 137 -3.01 16.70 -17.75
CA ASN A 137 -2.20 17.64 -18.52
C ASN A 137 -3.02 18.80 -19.08
N VAL A 138 -4.27 18.56 -19.50
CA VAL A 138 -5.15 19.63 -20.01
C VAL A 138 -5.55 20.59 -18.87
N PHE A 139 -5.84 20.09 -17.70
CA PHE A 139 -6.26 20.86 -16.54
C PHE A 139 -5.16 20.99 -15.47
N ASN A 140 -3.88 20.93 -15.86
CA ASN A 140 -2.76 20.92 -14.92
C ASN A 140 -2.79 22.15 -14.00
N GLU A 141 -2.85 23.36 -14.57
CA GLU A 141 -2.83 24.61 -13.80
C GLU A 141 -4.06 24.76 -12.85
N PRO A 142 -5.31 24.59 -13.32
CA PRO A 142 -6.46 24.63 -12.41
C PRO A 142 -6.38 23.60 -11.29
N LEU A 143 -5.84 22.41 -11.58
CA LEU A 143 -5.69 21.35 -10.59
C LEU A 143 -4.64 21.69 -9.54
N MET A 144 -3.49 22.24 -9.95
CA MET A 144 -2.45 22.66 -9.00
C MET A 144 -2.93 23.82 -8.13
N ARG A 145 -3.67 24.78 -8.67
CA ARG A 145 -4.33 25.85 -7.89
C ARG A 145 -5.31 25.29 -6.86
N LEU A 146 -6.15 24.34 -7.27
CA LEU A 146 -7.11 23.67 -6.37
C LEU A 146 -6.41 22.92 -5.23
N LEU A 147 -5.25 22.33 -5.50
CA LEU A 147 -4.43 21.63 -4.51
C LEU A 147 -3.58 22.54 -3.63
N GLY A 148 -3.67 23.87 -3.83
CA GLY A 148 -3.04 24.86 -2.96
C GLY A 148 -1.64 25.31 -3.40
N ALA A 149 -1.30 25.18 -4.69
CA ALA A 149 -0.05 25.71 -5.22
C ALA A 149 -0.05 27.24 -5.14
N THR A 150 0.97 27.79 -4.47
CA THR A 150 1.22 29.23 -4.43
C THR A 150 1.79 29.72 -5.77
N GLU A 151 1.71 31.02 -6.05
CA GLU A 151 2.24 31.60 -7.28
C GLU A 151 3.75 31.28 -7.47
N THR A 152 4.51 31.20 -6.39
CA THR A 152 5.95 30.87 -6.40
C THR A 152 6.21 29.38 -6.62
N ALA A 153 5.34 28.48 -6.15
CA ALA A 153 5.46 27.05 -6.33
C ALA A 153 4.84 26.56 -7.65
N MET A 154 3.97 27.36 -8.26
CA MET A 154 3.20 26.98 -9.45
C MET A 154 4.06 26.50 -10.63
N PRO A 155 5.12 27.20 -11.07
CA PRO A 155 5.94 26.73 -12.18
C PRO A 155 6.54 25.35 -11.92
N TYR A 156 7.06 25.13 -10.70
CA TYR A 156 7.64 23.85 -10.29
C TYR A 156 6.58 22.73 -10.21
N ALA A 157 5.38 23.05 -9.72
CA ALA A 157 4.28 22.12 -9.64
C ALA A 157 3.80 21.68 -11.02
N LEU A 158 3.71 22.60 -11.97
CA LEU A 158 3.29 22.32 -13.34
C LEU A 158 4.30 21.41 -14.07
N ASP A 159 5.60 21.72 -13.94
CA ASP A 159 6.66 20.92 -14.55
C ASP A 159 6.73 19.50 -13.95
N TYR A 160 6.66 19.39 -12.64
CA TYR A 160 6.68 18.08 -11.97
C TYR A 160 5.42 17.26 -12.30
N ALA A 161 4.24 17.86 -12.21
CA ALA A 161 2.96 17.18 -12.42
C ALA A 161 2.80 16.69 -13.86
N ARG A 162 3.30 17.43 -14.86
CA ARG A 162 3.22 17.07 -16.28
C ARG A 162 3.76 15.66 -16.55
N TYR A 163 4.95 15.35 -16.08
CA TYR A 163 5.58 14.04 -16.29
C TYR A 163 4.93 12.95 -15.43
N ILE A 164 4.45 13.29 -14.23
CA ILE A 164 3.68 12.35 -13.39
C ILE A 164 2.37 11.96 -14.07
N PHE A 165 1.64 12.90 -14.67
CA PHE A 165 0.44 12.59 -15.45
C PHE A 165 0.75 11.71 -16.66
N LEU A 166 1.83 11.98 -17.40
CA LEU A 166 2.26 11.14 -18.52
C LEU A 166 2.64 9.72 -18.05
N ALA A 167 3.17 9.56 -16.85
CA ALA A 167 3.51 8.28 -16.26
C ALA A 167 2.29 7.50 -15.72
N ALA A 168 1.13 8.15 -15.52
CA ALA A 168 -0.03 7.55 -14.87
C ALA A 168 -0.50 6.22 -15.51
N PRO A 169 -0.57 6.05 -16.85
CA PRO A 169 -0.97 4.78 -17.46
C PRO A 169 -0.01 3.63 -17.08
N PHE A 170 1.28 3.90 -17.08
CA PHE A 170 2.31 2.91 -16.75
C PHE A 170 2.31 2.58 -15.26
N MET A 171 2.14 3.58 -14.40
CA MET A 171 2.01 3.43 -12.95
C MET A 171 0.78 2.60 -12.59
N MET A 172 -0.38 2.91 -13.17
CA MET A 172 -1.62 2.18 -12.93
C MET A 172 -1.56 0.76 -13.50
N GLY A 173 -0.96 0.58 -14.67
CA GLY A 173 -0.76 -0.72 -15.29
C GLY A 173 0.19 -1.60 -14.48
N SER A 174 1.35 -1.09 -14.05
CA SER A 174 2.33 -1.83 -13.26
C SER A 174 1.78 -2.27 -11.91
N LEU A 175 1.11 -1.36 -11.18
CA LEU A 175 0.50 -1.69 -9.90
C LEU A 175 -0.66 -2.68 -10.04
N SER A 176 -1.45 -2.58 -11.11
CA SER A 176 -2.52 -3.54 -11.40
C SER A 176 -1.95 -4.93 -11.70
N MET A 177 -0.92 -5.03 -12.57
CA MET A 177 -0.25 -6.31 -12.86
C MET A 177 0.43 -6.91 -11.61
N ASN A 178 1.09 -6.09 -10.80
CA ASN A 178 1.67 -6.54 -9.53
C ASN A 178 0.61 -7.20 -8.63
N ASN A 179 -0.55 -6.55 -8.47
CA ASN A 179 -1.65 -7.11 -7.69
C ASN A 179 -2.20 -8.39 -8.31
N LEU A 180 -2.43 -8.41 -9.63
CA LEU A 180 -2.93 -9.59 -10.34
C LEU A 180 -1.99 -10.78 -10.20
N LEU A 181 -0.67 -10.60 -10.38
CA LEU A 181 0.33 -11.65 -10.18
C LEU A 181 0.31 -12.16 -8.73
N ARG A 182 0.24 -11.28 -7.78
CA ARG A 182 0.17 -11.63 -6.36
C ARG A 182 -1.06 -12.49 -6.03
N PHE A 183 -2.25 -12.08 -6.50
CA PHE A 183 -3.48 -12.84 -6.30
C PHE A 183 -3.54 -14.17 -7.06
N GLN A 184 -2.64 -14.40 -8.01
CA GLN A 184 -2.39 -15.69 -8.64
C GLN A 184 -1.39 -16.57 -7.87
N GLY A 185 -0.84 -16.09 -6.76
CA GLY A 185 0.21 -16.77 -6.01
C GLY A 185 1.62 -16.56 -6.58
N LEU A 186 1.81 -15.58 -7.47
CA LEU A 186 3.06 -15.22 -8.13
C LEU A 186 3.67 -13.93 -7.54
N ALA A 187 3.65 -13.79 -6.21
CA ALA A 187 4.10 -12.59 -5.52
C ALA A 187 5.56 -12.21 -5.83
N THR A 188 6.43 -13.20 -6.06
CA THR A 188 7.84 -12.98 -6.41
C THR A 188 8.01 -12.24 -7.73
N TYR A 189 7.19 -12.54 -8.74
CA TYR A 189 7.25 -11.81 -10.02
C TYR A 189 6.81 -10.36 -9.85
N GLY A 190 5.73 -10.14 -9.10
CA GLY A 190 5.29 -8.79 -8.74
C GLY A 190 6.39 -8.01 -8.00
N MET A 191 7.10 -8.67 -7.08
CA MET A 191 8.22 -8.10 -6.35
C MET A 191 9.33 -7.63 -7.29
N VAL A 192 9.76 -8.47 -8.24
CA VAL A 192 10.86 -8.12 -9.16
C VAL A 192 10.53 -6.85 -9.95
N GLY A 193 9.32 -6.74 -10.51
CA GLY A 193 8.91 -5.55 -11.26
C GLY A 193 8.94 -4.26 -10.43
N ILE A 194 8.36 -4.29 -9.23
CA ILE A 194 8.31 -3.11 -8.36
C ILE A 194 9.70 -2.73 -7.84
N ILE A 195 10.50 -3.71 -7.41
CA ILE A 195 11.86 -3.46 -6.91
C ILE A 195 12.76 -2.90 -8.00
N SER A 196 12.72 -3.46 -9.20
CA SER A 196 13.53 -2.95 -10.32
C SER A 196 13.21 -1.49 -10.64
N GLY A 197 11.91 -1.13 -10.68
CA GLY A 197 11.51 0.26 -10.86
C GLY A 197 11.97 1.17 -9.72
N GLY A 198 11.78 0.75 -8.46
CA GLY A 198 12.20 1.53 -7.29
C GLY A 198 13.72 1.75 -7.23
N LEU A 199 14.52 0.72 -7.51
CA LEU A 199 15.98 0.85 -7.56
C LEU A 199 16.42 1.77 -8.71
N LEU A 200 15.80 1.64 -9.88
CA LEU A 200 16.10 2.52 -11.01
C LEU A 200 15.76 3.98 -10.69
N ASN A 201 14.66 4.25 -10.01
CA ASN A 201 14.29 5.59 -9.59
C ASN A 201 15.38 6.19 -8.66
N MET A 202 15.81 5.45 -7.63
CA MET A 202 16.85 5.88 -6.70
C MET A 202 18.20 6.19 -7.40
N LEU A 203 18.49 5.53 -8.52
CA LEU A 203 19.68 5.78 -9.32
C LEU A 203 19.51 6.98 -10.27
N LEU A 204 18.33 7.12 -10.86
CA LEU A 204 18.04 8.18 -11.82
C LEU A 204 17.82 9.54 -11.15
N ASP A 205 17.26 9.58 -9.94
CA ASP A 205 17.00 10.84 -9.24
C ASP A 205 18.27 11.69 -9.11
N PRO A 206 19.36 11.25 -8.46
CA PRO A 206 20.57 12.07 -8.35
C PRO A 206 21.22 12.36 -9.71
N LEU A 207 21.10 11.43 -10.66
CA LEU A 207 21.66 11.60 -12.01
C LEU A 207 20.95 12.73 -12.77
N LEU A 208 19.62 12.71 -12.82
CA LEU A 208 18.84 13.68 -13.58
C LEU A 208 18.74 15.03 -12.85
N ILE A 209 18.64 15.01 -11.51
CA ILE A 209 18.52 16.22 -10.71
C ILE A 209 19.82 17.01 -10.71
N PHE A 210 20.98 16.36 -10.39
CA PHE A 210 22.22 17.05 -10.11
C PHE A 210 23.24 16.96 -11.24
N VAL A 211 23.38 15.80 -11.92
CA VAL A 211 24.40 15.62 -12.97
C VAL A 211 23.95 16.25 -14.29
N PHE A 212 22.66 16.04 -14.65
CA PHE A 212 22.06 16.64 -15.85
C PHE A 212 21.44 18.02 -15.59
N ASP A 213 21.47 18.49 -14.33
CA ASP A 213 20.93 19.80 -13.90
C ASP A 213 19.48 20.06 -14.33
N MET A 214 18.67 19.00 -14.32
CA MET A 214 17.25 19.10 -14.70
C MET A 214 16.34 19.51 -13.52
N GLY A 215 16.91 19.66 -12.32
CA GLY A 215 16.19 20.08 -11.13
C GLY A 215 14.94 19.22 -10.87
N ILE A 216 13.79 19.88 -10.59
CA ILE A 216 12.54 19.21 -10.25
C ILE A 216 11.95 18.39 -11.41
N ALA A 217 12.16 18.84 -12.66
CA ALA A 217 11.74 18.06 -13.83
C ALA A 217 12.51 16.75 -13.93
N GLY A 218 13.80 16.73 -13.51
CA GLY A 218 14.62 15.52 -13.45
C GLY A 218 14.02 14.45 -12.55
N ALA A 219 13.54 14.81 -11.35
CA ALA A 219 12.89 13.88 -10.42
C ALA A 219 11.61 13.26 -11.02
N SER A 220 10.76 14.07 -11.65
CA SER A 220 9.52 13.56 -12.26
C SER A 220 9.79 12.68 -13.49
N ILE A 221 10.81 12.99 -14.28
CA ILE A 221 11.24 12.16 -15.42
C ILE A 221 11.85 10.85 -14.91
N ALA A 222 12.67 10.87 -13.86
CA ALA A 222 13.20 9.66 -13.23
C ALA A 222 12.06 8.73 -12.78
N THR A 223 11.04 9.29 -12.13
CA THR A 223 9.84 8.55 -11.74
C THR A 223 9.11 8.00 -12.96
N ALA A 224 8.91 8.76 -14.02
CA ALA A 224 8.23 8.32 -15.24
C ALA A 224 8.97 7.15 -15.92
N ILE A 225 10.30 7.25 -16.07
CA ILE A 225 11.14 6.20 -16.65
C ILE A 225 11.08 4.92 -15.78
N SER A 226 11.16 5.08 -14.48
CA SER A 226 11.12 3.97 -13.52
C SER A 226 9.78 3.24 -13.54
N GLN A 227 8.67 3.96 -13.63
CA GLN A 227 7.34 3.38 -13.76
C GLN A 227 7.14 2.68 -15.10
N LEU A 228 7.64 3.25 -16.20
CA LEU A 228 7.64 2.61 -17.52
C LEU A 228 8.46 1.31 -17.50
N THR A 229 9.63 1.33 -16.87
CA THR A 229 10.50 0.15 -16.75
C THR A 229 9.84 -0.93 -15.91
N SER A 230 9.25 -0.58 -14.76
CA SER A 230 8.47 -1.50 -13.93
C SER A 230 7.32 -2.12 -14.72
N PHE A 231 6.58 -1.30 -15.47
CA PHE A 231 5.49 -1.74 -16.33
C PHE A 231 5.97 -2.73 -17.40
N ALA A 232 7.08 -2.41 -18.11
CA ALA A 232 7.63 -3.26 -19.15
C ALA A 232 8.11 -4.61 -18.59
N ILE A 233 8.82 -4.62 -17.45
CA ILE A 233 9.26 -5.85 -16.79
C ILE A 233 8.07 -6.72 -16.40
N LEU A 234 7.04 -6.15 -15.78
CA LEU A 234 5.85 -6.90 -15.38
C LEU A 234 5.06 -7.42 -16.59
N LEU A 235 4.99 -6.64 -17.66
CA LEU A 235 4.33 -7.06 -18.90
C LEU A 235 5.06 -8.25 -19.55
N VAL A 236 6.39 -8.20 -19.61
CA VAL A 236 7.21 -9.32 -20.10
C VAL A 236 7.01 -10.55 -19.21
N MET A 237 7.03 -10.39 -17.89
CA MET A 237 6.81 -11.50 -16.96
C MET A 237 5.43 -12.11 -17.08
N CYS A 238 4.39 -11.32 -17.29
CA CYS A 238 3.03 -11.83 -17.56
C CYS A 238 2.92 -12.55 -18.90
N GLY A 239 3.72 -12.15 -19.90
CA GLY A 239 3.67 -12.72 -21.25
C GLY A 239 4.53 -13.96 -21.45
N THR A 240 5.69 -14.07 -20.77
CA THR A 240 6.67 -15.15 -20.96
C THR A 240 6.39 -16.38 -20.10
N HIS A 241 5.66 -16.23 -18.99
CA HIS A 241 5.34 -17.37 -18.13
C HIS A 241 3.97 -17.94 -18.48
N ALA A 242 3.98 -19.10 -19.15
CA ALA A 242 2.78 -19.83 -19.57
C ALA A 242 1.81 -20.16 -18.41
N ASP A 243 2.32 -20.15 -17.17
CA ASP A 243 1.55 -20.46 -15.95
C ASP A 243 0.86 -19.25 -15.33
N ALA A 244 1.26 -18.02 -15.71
CA ALA A 244 0.52 -16.82 -15.35
C ALA A 244 -0.78 -16.73 -16.16
N ILE A 245 -1.78 -16.05 -15.60
CA ILE A 245 -2.99 -15.73 -16.36
C ILE A 245 -2.61 -14.75 -17.47
N THR A 246 -2.91 -15.12 -18.71
CA THR A 246 -2.63 -14.30 -19.88
C THR A 246 -3.55 -13.07 -19.89
N ILE A 247 -2.95 -11.87 -19.81
CA ILE A 247 -3.64 -10.60 -19.99
C ILE A 247 -3.67 -10.30 -21.49
N HIS A 248 -4.76 -10.69 -22.16
CA HIS A 248 -4.90 -10.51 -23.60
C HIS A 248 -6.09 -9.61 -23.92
N PRO A 249 -5.98 -8.67 -24.88
CA PRO A 249 -7.10 -7.78 -25.25
C PRO A 249 -8.39 -8.50 -25.67
N ARG A 250 -8.28 -9.70 -26.26
CA ARG A 250 -9.44 -10.53 -26.63
C ARG A 250 -10.28 -10.97 -25.44
N ASN A 251 -9.68 -11.01 -24.24
CA ASN A 251 -10.37 -11.35 -22.99
C ASN A 251 -11.02 -10.14 -22.31
N TYR A 252 -10.86 -8.93 -22.88
CA TYR A 252 -11.52 -7.73 -22.39
C TYR A 252 -13.00 -7.74 -22.78
N ARG A 253 -13.82 -8.31 -21.89
CA ARG A 253 -15.29 -8.42 -22.06
C ARG A 253 -15.98 -7.88 -20.81
N PRO A 254 -15.99 -6.55 -20.61
CA PRO A 254 -16.53 -5.95 -19.41
C PRO A 254 -18.05 -6.10 -19.34
N THR A 255 -18.56 -6.41 -18.16
CA THR A 255 -19.99 -6.39 -17.83
C THR A 255 -20.26 -5.50 -16.63
N LYS A 256 -21.47 -4.96 -16.52
CA LYS A 256 -21.86 -4.14 -15.35
C LYS A 256 -21.65 -4.89 -14.02
N GLN A 257 -21.96 -6.18 -13.99
CA GLN A 257 -21.78 -7.02 -12.79
C GLN A 257 -20.30 -7.21 -12.43
N MET A 258 -19.41 -7.34 -13.43
CA MET A 258 -17.97 -7.43 -13.19
C MET A 258 -17.43 -6.13 -12.60
N TYR A 259 -17.79 -4.98 -13.18
CA TYR A 259 -17.40 -3.69 -12.62
C TYR A 259 -17.93 -3.50 -11.21
N ALA A 260 -19.18 -3.84 -10.94
CA ALA A 260 -19.74 -3.76 -9.60
C ALA A 260 -18.94 -4.60 -8.58
N LYS A 261 -18.52 -5.82 -8.95
CA LYS A 261 -17.66 -6.68 -8.10
C LYS A 261 -16.25 -6.12 -7.94
N ILE A 262 -15.63 -5.64 -9.03
CA ILE A 262 -14.28 -5.05 -9.00
C ILE A 262 -14.28 -3.81 -8.12
N LEU A 263 -15.25 -2.91 -8.31
CA LEU A 263 -15.36 -1.69 -7.51
C LEU A 263 -15.66 -2.01 -6.04
N ASN A 264 -16.61 -2.90 -5.75
CA ASN A 264 -16.91 -3.30 -4.37
C ASN A 264 -15.69 -3.84 -3.63
N ASN A 265 -14.89 -4.70 -4.28
CA ASN A 265 -13.71 -5.31 -3.68
C ASN A 265 -12.47 -4.37 -3.68
N GLY A 266 -12.46 -3.38 -4.58
CA GLY A 266 -11.38 -2.40 -4.71
C GLY A 266 -11.57 -1.13 -3.87
N LEU A 267 -12.82 -0.75 -3.60
CA LEU A 267 -13.16 0.46 -2.83
C LEU A 267 -12.46 0.56 -1.46
N PRO A 268 -12.26 -0.55 -0.70
CA PRO A 268 -11.49 -0.49 0.55
C PRO A 268 -10.08 0.06 0.37
N SER A 269 -9.43 -0.27 -0.74
CA SER A 269 -8.07 0.19 -1.02
C SER A 269 -8.02 1.67 -1.37
N LEU A 270 -8.99 2.14 -2.18
CA LEU A 270 -9.16 3.55 -2.49
C LEU A 270 -9.47 4.37 -1.24
N GLY A 271 -10.41 3.90 -0.41
CA GLY A 271 -10.78 4.56 0.84
C GLY A 271 -9.60 4.67 1.81
N ARG A 272 -8.82 3.59 1.96
CA ARG A 272 -7.64 3.58 2.84
C ARG A 272 -6.62 4.65 2.43
N GLN A 273 -6.26 4.74 1.15
CA GLN A 273 -5.27 5.70 0.66
C GLN A 273 -5.78 7.15 0.73
N GLY A 274 -7.01 7.40 0.28
CA GLY A 274 -7.60 8.73 0.28
C GLY A 274 -7.77 9.30 1.69
N ILE A 275 -8.32 8.49 2.60
CA ILE A 275 -8.53 8.90 4.00
C ILE A 275 -7.19 9.13 4.70
N MET A 276 -6.18 8.30 4.43
CA MET A 276 -4.85 8.47 5.01
C MET A 276 -4.24 9.83 4.63
N SER A 277 -4.37 10.25 3.37
CA SER A 277 -3.87 11.57 2.92
C SER A 277 -4.57 12.72 3.63
N VAL A 278 -5.91 12.67 3.74
CA VAL A 278 -6.68 13.68 4.47
C VAL A 278 -6.27 13.75 5.95
N SER A 279 -6.15 12.60 6.61
CA SER A 279 -5.79 12.53 8.02
C SER A 279 -4.39 13.03 8.32
N THR A 280 -3.42 12.75 7.41
CA THR A 280 -2.06 13.27 7.52
C THR A 280 -2.04 14.80 7.41
N SER A 281 -2.81 15.37 6.49
CA SER A 281 -2.95 16.84 6.38
C SER A 281 -3.56 17.45 7.62
N LEU A 282 -4.62 16.85 8.19
CA LEU A 282 -5.25 17.31 9.42
C LEU A 282 -4.30 17.21 10.63
N LEU A 283 -3.53 16.12 10.71
CA LEU A 283 -2.52 15.94 11.76
C LEU A 283 -1.43 17.01 11.69
N ASN A 284 -0.92 17.30 10.49
CA ASN A 284 0.08 18.34 10.30
C ASN A 284 -0.47 19.74 10.67
N ASN A 285 -1.71 20.04 10.27
CA ASN A 285 -2.36 21.30 10.64
C ASN A 285 -2.58 21.41 12.17
N ALA A 286 -2.97 20.31 12.82
CA ALA A 286 -3.11 20.29 14.27
C ALA A 286 -1.75 20.44 14.99
N ALA A 287 -0.69 19.85 14.45
CA ALA A 287 0.66 19.99 14.99
C ALA A 287 1.21 21.41 14.82
N ALA A 288 0.84 22.12 13.74
CA ALA A 288 1.28 23.47 13.46
C ALA A 288 0.92 24.48 14.56
N VAL A 289 -0.17 24.25 15.27
CA VAL A 289 -0.59 25.09 16.41
C VAL A 289 0.44 25.08 17.56
N TYR A 290 1.25 24.02 17.65
CA TYR A 290 2.28 23.83 18.68
C TYR A 290 3.69 24.22 18.22
N GLY A 291 3.80 24.81 17.01
CA GLY A 291 5.06 25.31 16.44
C GLY A 291 5.82 24.29 15.61
N ASP A 292 6.87 24.77 14.97
CA ASP A 292 7.72 23.98 14.05
C ASP A 292 8.37 22.73 14.69
N PRO A 293 8.80 22.75 15.97
CA PRO A 293 9.32 21.56 16.61
C PRO A 293 8.31 20.42 16.67
N ALA A 294 7.03 20.71 16.91
CA ALA A 294 5.98 19.71 16.93
C ALA A 294 5.75 19.10 15.54
N ILE A 295 5.66 19.94 14.49
CA ILE A 295 5.53 19.44 13.10
C ILE A 295 6.69 18.51 12.75
N ALA A 296 7.93 18.91 13.05
CA ALA A 296 9.11 18.12 12.78
C ALA A 296 9.12 16.78 13.56
N ALA A 297 8.74 16.82 14.83
CA ALA A 297 8.64 15.63 15.68
C ALA A 297 7.60 14.65 15.15
N PHE A 298 6.39 15.08 14.85
CA PHE A 298 5.32 14.23 14.28
C PHE A 298 5.69 13.68 12.89
N ALA A 299 6.39 14.45 12.05
CA ALA A 299 6.89 13.98 10.77
C ALA A 299 7.90 12.85 10.92
N ILE A 300 8.86 12.95 11.87
CA ILE A 300 9.83 11.89 12.17
C ILE A 300 9.12 10.64 12.66
N VAL A 301 8.23 10.78 13.65
CA VAL A 301 7.47 9.66 14.22
C VAL A 301 6.64 8.96 13.14
N SER A 302 5.93 9.71 12.31
CA SER A 302 5.14 9.17 11.21
C SER A 302 6.00 8.38 10.22
N ARG A 303 7.20 8.84 9.88
CA ARG A 303 8.13 8.11 9.00
C ARG A 303 8.56 6.78 9.62
N CYS A 304 8.94 6.75 10.89
CA CYS A 304 9.31 5.52 11.59
C CYS A 304 8.15 4.52 11.63
N LEU A 305 6.96 5.00 11.98
CA LEU A 305 5.77 4.15 12.05
C LEU A 305 5.30 3.65 10.68
N ASN A 306 5.55 4.40 9.60
CA ASN A 306 5.25 3.97 8.25
C ASN A 306 6.08 2.75 7.81
N PHE A 307 7.32 2.59 8.28
CA PHE A 307 8.10 1.37 8.05
C PHE A 307 7.44 0.15 8.70
N VAL A 308 6.99 0.30 9.95
CA VAL A 308 6.26 -0.76 10.65
C VAL A 308 4.97 -1.10 9.93
N ASN A 309 4.20 -0.08 9.53
CA ASN A 309 2.97 -0.25 8.77
C ASN A 309 3.19 -0.94 7.42
N SER A 310 4.26 -0.59 6.69
CA SER A 310 4.61 -1.22 5.41
C SER A 310 4.89 -2.71 5.56
N THR A 311 5.53 -3.12 6.67
CA THR A 311 5.76 -4.53 6.99
C THR A 311 4.44 -5.27 7.21
N VAL A 312 3.52 -4.70 8.00
CA VAL A 312 2.20 -5.29 8.28
C VAL A 312 1.35 -5.39 7.02
N VAL A 313 1.33 -4.33 6.22
CA VAL A 313 0.61 -4.29 4.95
C VAL A 313 1.19 -5.31 3.98
N GLY A 314 2.53 -5.40 3.86
CA GLY A 314 3.21 -6.40 3.04
C GLY A 314 2.88 -7.82 3.46
N PHE A 315 2.87 -8.11 4.76
CA PHE A 315 2.47 -9.41 5.29
C PHE A 315 1.01 -9.74 4.93
N GLY A 316 0.11 -8.80 5.17
CA GLY A 316 -1.31 -8.96 4.85
C GLY A 316 -1.57 -9.13 3.35
N GLN A 317 -0.80 -8.46 2.50
CA GLN A 317 -0.88 -8.65 1.06
C GLN A 317 -0.46 -10.06 0.62
N GLY A 318 0.52 -10.68 1.28
CA GLY A 318 0.89 -12.09 1.03
C GLY A 318 -0.14 -13.09 1.57
N PHE A 319 -0.87 -12.72 2.62
CA PHE A 319 -1.96 -13.50 3.20
C PHE A 319 -3.23 -13.53 2.30
N GLN A 320 -3.55 -12.43 1.61
CA GLN A 320 -4.78 -12.30 0.82
C GLN A 320 -4.99 -13.38 -0.25
N PRO A 321 -4.01 -13.75 -1.10
CA PRO A 321 -4.21 -14.81 -2.09
C PRO A 321 -4.52 -16.16 -1.45
N VAL A 322 -3.89 -16.49 -0.30
CA VAL A 322 -4.19 -17.73 0.43
C VAL A 322 -5.65 -17.76 0.86
N CYS A 323 -6.19 -16.64 1.38
CA CYS A 323 -7.60 -16.53 1.73
C CYS A 323 -8.50 -16.63 0.50
N GLY A 324 -8.20 -15.90 -0.59
CA GLY A 324 -9.03 -15.87 -1.78
C GLY A 324 -9.17 -17.24 -2.45
N PHE A 325 -8.06 -17.98 -2.61
CA PHE A 325 -8.09 -19.36 -3.15
C PHE A 325 -8.92 -20.30 -2.29
N ASN A 326 -8.71 -20.28 -0.96
CA ASN A 326 -9.43 -21.16 -0.05
C ASN A 326 -10.91 -20.77 0.06
N TYR A 327 -11.27 -19.49 -0.06
CA TYR A 327 -12.65 -19.04 -0.15
C TYR A 327 -13.34 -19.56 -1.41
N GLY A 328 -12.70 -19.42 -2.58
CA GLY A 328 -13.20 -19.97 -3.84
C GLY A 328 -13.42 -21.49 -3.77
N ALA A 329 -12.52 -22.21 -3.12
CA ALA A 329 -12.60 -23.66 -2.91
C ALA A 329 -13.48 -24.07 -1.72
N ARG A 330 -14.18 -23.14 -1.05
CA ARG A 330 -15.03 -23.37 0.15
C ARG A 330 -14.31 -24.01 1.34
N LYS A 331 -12.98 -23.85 1.43
CA LYS A 331 -12.16 -24.39 2.53
C LYS A 331 -12.08 -23.39 3.71
N TYR A 332 -13.20 -23.11 4.35
CA TYR A 332 -13.31 -22.07 5.40
C TYR A 332 -12.46 -22.37 6.64
N ASP A 333 -12.37 -23.63 7.08
CA ASP A 333 -11.52 -24.01 8.23
C ASP A 333 -10.05 -23.62 8.00
N ARG A 334 -9.60 -23.81 6.77
CA ARG A 334 -8.25 -23.48 6.38
C ARG A 334 -8.03 -21.97 6.36
N MET A 335 -9.04 -21.19 5.95
CA MET A 335 -9.00 -19.73 6.03
C MET A 335 -8.93 -19.23 7.47
N HIS A 336 -9.73 -19.79 8.38
CA HIS A 336 -9.71 -19.43 9.80
C HIS A 336 -8.36 -19.76 10.44
N ARG A 337 -7.76 -20.92 10.09
CA ARG A 337 -6.41 -21.29 10.52
C ARG A 337 -5.37 -20.30 9.98
N ALA A 338 -5.46 -19.94 8.69
CA ALA A 338 -4.58 -18.96 8.06
C ALA A 338 -4.68 -17.59 8.73
N PHE A 339 -5.90 -17.13 9.03
CA PHE A 339 -6.12 -15.87 9.74
C PHE A 339 -5.53 -15.90 11.15
N SER A 340 -5.84 -16.95 11.93
CA SER A 340 -5.34 -17.09 13.32
C SER A 340 -3.82 -17.16 13.37
N PHE A 341 -3.20 -17.90 12.44
CA PHE A 341 -1.72 -17.96 12.33
C PHE A 341 -1.15 -16.60 11.99
N SER A 342 -1.71 -15.91 10.99
CA SER A 342 -1.24 -14.60 10.56
C SER A 342 -1.35 -13.55 11.67
N VAL A 343 -2.46 -13.53 12.40
CA VAL A 343 -2.65 -12.65 13.55
C VAL A 343 -1.60 -12.93 14.63
N LYS A 344 -1.38 -14.21 14.99
CA LYS A 344 -0.37 -14.57 15.99
C LYS A 344 1.03 -14.09 15.60
N VAL A 345 1.45 -14.38 14.37
CA VAL A 345 2.79 -14.01 13.88
C VAL A 345 2.95 -12.48 13.85
N THR A 346 1.99 -11.76 13.26
CA THR A 346 2.08 -10.29 13.20
C THR A 346 2.03 -9.65 14.58
N THR A 347 1.21 -10.15 15.51
CA THR A 347 1.14 -9.62 16.87
C THR A 347 2.47 -9.83 17.61
N ILE A 348 3.08 -11.02 17.51
CA ILE A 348 4.39 -11.29 18.14
C ILE A 348 5.47 -10.36 17.57
N VAL A 349 5.54 -10.26 16.23
CA VAL A 349 6.53 -9.36 15.57
C VAL A 349 6.32 -7.92 16.00
N LEU A 350 5.06 -7.45 16.03
CA LEU A 350 4.75 -6.08 16.42
C LEU A 350 4.97 -5.80 17.90
N LEU A 351 4.79 -6.78 18.78
CA LEU A 351 5.15 -6.66 20.20
C LEU A 351 6.66 -6.51 20.37
N VAL A 352 7.44 -7.31 19.64
CA VAL A 352 8.92 -7.21 19.69
C VAL A 352 9.39 -5.87 19.13
N LEU A 353 8.87 -5.45 17.96
CA LEU A 353 9.20 -4.15 17.37
C LEU A 353 8.70 -2.99 18.25
N GLY A 354 7.54 -3.14 18.87
CA GLY A 354 6.98 -2.17 19.80
C GLY A 354 7.83 -1.99 21.05
N ALA A 355 8.27 -3.10 21.66
CA ALA A 355 9.15 -3.07 22.83
C ALA A 355 10.51 -2.46 22.48
N ALA A 356 11.12 -2.87 21.35
CA ALA A 356 12.36 -2.29 20.88
C ALA A 356 12.22 -0.79 20.57
N GLY A 357 11.15 -0.39 19.85
CA GLY A 357 10.90 1.00 19.53
C GLY A 357 10.63 1.86 20.76
N PHE A 358 9.96 1.34 21.78
CA PHE A 358 9.76 2.03 23.05
C PHE A 358 11.09 2.25 23.80
N ALA A 359 11.93 1.21 23.85
CA ALA A 359 13.24 1.28 24.51
C ALA A 359 14.21 2.22 23.79
N PHE A 360 14.22 2.19 22.45
CA PHE A 360 15.12 2.98 21.60
C PHE A 360 14.46 4.24 21.01
N ALA A 361 13.36 4.74 21.59
CA ALA A 361 12.62 5.89 21.06
C ALA A 361 13.51 7.13 20.90
N GLU A 362 14.26 7.50 21.94
CA GLU A 362 15.15 8.67 21.94
C GLU A 362 16.31 8.55 20.92
N PRO A 363 17.10 7.46 20.90
CA PRO A 363 18.11 7.24 19.86
C PRO A 363 17.54 7.31 18.44
N VAL A 364 16.36 6.75 18.21
CA VAL A 364 15.71 6.77 16.88
C VAL A 364 15.37 8.20 16.46
N VAL A 365 14.74 8.98 17.33
CA VAL A 365 14.39 10.38 17.01
C VAL A 365 15.65 11.23 16.83
N THR A 366 16.66 11.05 17.70
CA THR A 366 17.94 11.77 17.62
C THR A 366 18.70 11.46 16.34
N LEU A 367 18.57 10.27 15.77
CA LEU A 367 19.19 9.92 14.49
C LEU A 367 18.73 10.86 13.34
N PHE A 368 17.47 11.28 13.38
CA PHE A 368 16.91 12.18 12.35
C PHE A 368 17.21 13.66 12.60
N ARG A 369 17.30 14.07 13.88
CA ARG A 369 17.55 15.48 14.23
C ARG A 369 18.32 15.59 15.55
N ARG A 370 19.63 15.86 15.45
CA ARG A 370 20.53 15.90 16.61
C ARG A 370 20.60 17.26 17.28
N SER A 371 20.21 18.32 16.59
CA SER A 371 20.51 19.72 16.99
C SER A 371 19.35 20.43 17.72
N ASP A 372 18.18 19.79 17.84
CA ASP A 372 17.00 20.43 18.40
C ASP A 372 16.43 19.61 19.58
N PRO A 373 16.73 20.01 20.83
CA PRO A 373 16.29 19.30 22.02
C PRO A 373 14.77 19.21 22.15
N GLU A 374 14.03 20.21 21.66
CA GLU A 374 12.57 20.26 21.75
C GLU A 374 11.94 19.22 20.80
N VAL A 375 12.47 19.08 19.56
CA VAL A 375 12.07 18.03 18.62
C VAL A 375 12.34 16.64 19.20
N ILE A 376 13.49 16.45 19.85
CA ILE A 376 13.85 15.18 20.48
C ILE A 376 12.88 14.86 21.61
N ARG A 377 12.56 15.81 22.47
CA ARG A 377 11.63 15.65 23.59
C ARG A 377 10.24 15.25 23.08
N ILE A 378 9.62 16.10 22.24
CA ILE A 378 8.27 15.85 21.71
C ILE A 378 8.23 14.56 20.91
N GLY A 379 9.23 14.34 20.04
CA GLY A 379 9.29 13.16 19.17
C GLY A 379 9.43 11.85 19.97
N THR A 380 10.23 11.85 21.04
CA THR A 380 10.41 10.67 21.90
C THR A 380 9.12 10.35 22.68
N GLU A 381 8.46 11.37 23.26
CA GLU A 381 7.20 11.17 23.97
C GLU A 381 6.11 10.66 23.01
N THR A 382 5.92 11.34 21.88
CA THR A 382 4.95 10.96 20.83
C THR A 382 5.22 9.53 20.33
N PHE A 383 6.47 9.19 20.03
CA PHE A 383 6.83 7.85 19.54
C PHE A 383 6.53 6.78 20.57
N ARG A 384 6.88 7.01 21.85
CA ARG A 384 6.57 6.07 22.94
C ARG A 384 5.07 5.85 23.11
N ILE A 385 4.28 6.92 23.05
CA ILE A 385 2.82 6.82 23.18
C ILE A 385 2.20 6.09 22.00
N GLN A 386 2.59 6.41 20.77
CA GLN A 386 2.01 5.80 19.56
C GLN A 386 2.42 4.34 19.39
N ILE A 387 3.63 3.96 19.80
CA ILE A 387 4.12 2.59 19.62
C ILE A 387 3.43 1.59 20.57
N LEU A 388 2.79 2.07 21.65
CA LEU A 388 2.06 1.21 22.59
C LEU A 388 0.89 0.46 21.94
N THR A 389 0.31 0.99 20.88
CA THR A 389 -0.85 0.39 20.19
C THR A 389 -0.49 -0.36 18.91
N VAL A 390 0.77 -0.31 18.51
CA VAL A 390 1.23 -0.93 17.26
C VAL A 390 0.93 -2.44 17.18
N TRP A 391 0.96 -3.16 18.29
CA TRP A 391 0.60 -4.57 18.32
C TRP A 391 -0.82 -4.86 17.79
N ALA A 392 -1.74 -3.92 17.91
CA ALA A 392 -3.11 -4.05 17.42
C ALA A 392 -3.21 -3.94 15.88
N TRP A 393 -2.22 -3.29 15.24
CA TRP A 393 -2.22 -3.07 13.79
C TRP A 393 -2.27 -4.36 12.98
N GLY A 394 -1.62 -5.43 13.49
CA GLY A 394 -1.66 -6.75 12.88
C GLY A 394 -3.10 -7.26 12.74
N PHE A 395 -3.86 -7.26 13.83
CA PHE A 395 -5.25 -7.70 13.83
C PHE A 395 -6.14 -6.81 12.96
N ILE A 396 -6.01 -5.48 13.08
CA ILE A 396 -6.81 -4.51 12.32
C ILE A 396 -6.58 -4.69 10.81
N THR A 397 -5.32 -4.70 10.37
CA THR A 397 -4.96 -4.81 8.95
C THR A 397 -5.35 -6.16 8.37
N LEU A 398 -5.10 -7.26 9.08
CA LEU A 398 -5.46 -8.59 8.63
C LEU A 398 -6.98 -8.79 8.58
N SER A 399 -7.75 -8.21 9.50
CA SER A 399 -9.22 -8.22 9.47
C SER A 399 -9.77 -7.48 8.25
N ASN A 400 -9.19 -6.31 7.94
CA ASN A 400 -9.51 -5.55 6.73
C ASN A 400 -9.21 -6.38 5.47
N MET A 401 -8.00 -6.96 5.38
CA MET A 401 -7.57 -7.73 4.22
C MET A 401 -8.30 -9.08 4.09
N TYR A 402 -8.68 -9.71 5.20
CA TYR A 402 -9.52 -10.90 5.20
C TYR A 402 -10.89 -10.60 4.61
N THR A 403 -11.57 -9.57 5.11
CA THR A 403 -12.90 -9.17 4.61
C THR A 403 -12.85 -8.73 3.14
N GLN A 404 -11.78 -8.08 2.71
CA GLN A 404 -11.53 -7.76 1.30
C GLN A 404 -11.31 -9.03 0.47
N ALA A 405 -10.47 -9.97 0.95
CA ALA A 405 -10.16 -11.21 0.25
C ALA A 405 -11.36 -12.14 0.06
N ILE A 406 -12.39 -12.05 0.89
CA ILE A 406 -13.63 -12.82 0.74
C ILE A 406 -14.75 -12.06 0.01
N GLY A 407 -14.46 -10.86 -0.49
CA GLY A 407 -15.41 -10.06 -1.27
C GLY A 407 -16.43 -9.26 -0.46
N TYR A 408 -16.24 -9.09 0.86
CA TYR A 408 -17.10 -8.27 1.73
C TYR A 408 -16.68 -6.79 1.67
N GLY A 409 -16.80 -6.18 0.48
CA GLY A 409 -16.28 -4.86 0.17
C GLY A 409 -16.74 -3.76 1.14
N ILE A 410 -18.03 -3.67 1.46
CA ILE A 410 -18.56 -2.65 2.40
C ILE A 410 -17.93 -2.80 3.79
N ARG A 411 -17.85 -4.02 4.33
CA ARG A 411 -17.25 -4.26 5.65
C ARG A 411 -15.77 -3.94 5.65
N SER A 412 -15.07 -4.32 4.59
CA SER A 412 -13.67 -4.00 4.40
C SER A 412 -13.45 -2.49 4.26
N THR A 413 -14.32 -1.76 3.55
CA THR A 413 -14.26 -0.29 3.43
C THR A 413 -14.44 0.40 4.78
N ILE A 414 -15.39 -0.07 5.58
CA ILE A 414 -15.59 0.45 6.95
C ILE A 414 -14.33 0.26 7.80
N LEU A 415 -13.75 -0.95 7.78
CA LEU A 415 -12.51 -1.22 8.53
C LEU A 415 -11.31 -0.42 7.99
N ALA A 416 -11.21 -0.24 6.66
CA ALA A 416 -10.16 0.56 6.05
C ALA A 416 -10.26 2.03 6.46
N ALA A 417 -11.49 2.56 6.49
CA ALA A 417 -11.78 3.93 6.87
C ALA A 417 -11.72 4.18 8.39
N ALA A 418 -11.93 3.14 9.21
CA ALA A 418 -12.13 3.29 10.65
C ALA A 418 -10.90 3.90 11.33
N ARG A 419 -9.71 3.37 11.05
CA ARG A 419 -8.47 3.74 11.73
C ARG A 419 -8.07 5.19 11.45
N GLN A 420 -8.04 5.58 10.19
CA GLN A 420 -7.53 6.90 9.78
C GLN A 420 -8.66 7.94 9.61
N GLY A 421 -9.90 7.52 9.39
CA GLY A 421 -11.03 8.41 9.15
C GLY A 421 -11.99 8.47 10.32
N LEU A 422 -12.78 7.40 10.50
CA LEU A 422 -13.92 7.40 11.41
C LEU A 422 -13.56 7.70 12.88
N PHE A 423 -12.38 7.25 13.34
CA PHE A 423 -11.96 7.47 14.72
C PHE A 423 -10.85 8.52 14.83
N LEU A 424 -9.86 8.56 13.92
CA LEU A 424 -8.77 9.53 14.04
C LEU A 424 -9.22 10.96 13.79
N ILE A 425 -10.04 11.22 12.77
CA ILE A 425 -10.46 12.60 12.46
C ILE A 425 -11.24 13.23 13.62
N PRO A 426 -12.27 12.57 14.20
CA PRO A 426 -12.96 13.14 15.38
C PRO A 426 -12.04 13.33 16.59
N THR A 427 -11.13 12.40 16.85
CA THR A 427 -10.18 12.55 17.97
C THR A 427 -9.21 13.70 17.76
N LEU A 428 -8.75 13.95 16.53
CA LEU A 428 -7.92 15.10 16.16
C LEU A 428 -8.64 16.44 16.32
N LEU A 429 -9.95 16.47 16.13
CA LEU A 429 -10.75 17.68 16.29
C LEU A 429 -11.07 18.00 17.76
N VAL A 430 -11.12 16.98 18.63
CA VAL A 430 -11.56 17.13 20.03
C VAL A 430 -10.39 17.14 21.01
N LEU A 431 -9.51 16.13 20.97
CA LEU A 431 -8.50 15.94 22.02
C LEU A 431 -7.45 17.05 22.11
N PRO A 432 -6.94 17.64 21.02
CA PRO A 432 -6.00 18.73 21.11
C PRO A 432 -6.60 19.97 21.79
N ASN A 433 -7.91 20.21 21.64
CA ASN A 433 -8.60 21.32 22.28
C ASN A 433 -8.80 21.10 23.80
N VAL A 434 -8.80 19.83 24.27
CA VAL A 434 -9.03 19.50 25.70
C VAL A 434 -7.70 19.31 26.44
N TRP A 435 -6.72 18.62 25.81
CA TRP A 435 -5.47 18.21 26.45
C TRP A 435 -4.21 18.81 25.80
N GLY A 436 -4.38 19.77 24.87
CA GLY A 436 -3.25 20.38 24.17
C GLY A 436 -2.41 19.37 23.36
N LEU A 437 -1.09 19.51 23.41
CA LEU A 437 -0.15 18.65 22.69
C LEU A 437 -0.30 17.17 23.06
N ARG A 438 -0.52 16.86 24.35
CA ARG A 438 -0.77 15.48 24.80
C ARG A 438 -2.02 14.89 24.17
N GLY A 439 -3.06 15.71 23.95
CA GLY A 439 -4.25 15.31 23.21
C GLY A 439 -3.91 14.86 21.79
N LEU A 440 -3.02 15.61 21.11
CA LEU A 440 -2.55 15.28 19.77
C LEU A 440 -1.75 13.96 19.73
N GLU A 441 -0.89 13.72 20.72
CA GLU A 441 -0.09 12.50 20.84
C GLU A 441 -0.95 11.24 21.04
N VAL A 442 -2.06 11.35 21.77
CA VAL A 442 -2.95 10.23 22.12
C VAL A 442 -4.02 9.97 21.05
N CYS A 443 -4.24 10.87 20.08
CA CYS A 443 -5.26 10.70 19.04
C CYS A 443 -5.13 9.38 18.29
N GLN A 444 -3.94 9.05 17.80
CA GLN A 444 -3.70 7.81 17.03
C GLN A 444 -3.86 6.55 17.88
N PRO A 445 -3.28 6.43 19.09
CA PRO A 445 -3.53 5.30 19.98
C PRO A 445 -5.01 5.07 20.31
N LEU A 446 -5.77 6.13 20.57
CA LEU A 446 -7.19 6.01 20.84
C LEU A 446 -7.96 5.51 19.61
N ALA A 447 -7.65 6.05 18.43
CA ALA A 447 -8.22 5.59 17.17
C ALA A 447 -7.89 4.11 16.90
N ASP A 448 -6.68 3.67 17.22
CA ASP A 448 -6.25 2.26 17.08
C ASP A 448 -7.07 1.33 17.99
N VAL A 449 -7.27 1.69 19.26
CA VAL A 449 -8.07 0.91 20.23
C VAL A 449 -9.54 0.81 19.79
N LEU A 450 -10.13 1.92 19.38
CA LEU A 450 -11.52 1.94 18.89
C LEU A 450 -11.67 1.10 17.60
N THR A 451 -10.69 1.20 16.71
CA THR A 451 -10.66 0.37 15.47
C THR A 451 -10.49 -1.10 15.80
N LEU A 452 -9.64 -1.44 16.77
CA LEU A 452 -9.48 -2.83 17.23
C LEU A 452 -10.80 -3.39 17.74
N ALA A 453 -11.52 -2.65 18.59
CA ALA A 453 -12.83 -3.08 19.09
C ALA A 453 -13.84 -3.32 17.96
N LEU A 454 -13.90 -2.40 16.98
CA LEU A 454 -14.74 -2.56 15.79
C LEU A 454 -14.33 -3.78 14.96
N ALA A 455 -13.02 -3.97 14.74
CA ALA A 455 -12.49 -5.11 13.97
C ALA A 455 -12.80 -6.45 14.64
N VAL A 456 -12.65 -6.56 15.96
CA VAL A 456 -13.02 -7.77 16.74
C VAL A 456 -14.51 -8.06 16.61
N TRP A 457 -15.36 -7.04 16.77
CA TRP A 457 -16.82 -7.21 16.64
C TRP A 457 -17.21 -7.68 15.22
N MET A 458 -16.65 -7.04 14.18
CA MET A 458 -16.95 -7.39 12.79
C MET A 458 -16.45 -8.81 12.44
N MET A 459 -15.21 -9.14 12.83
CA MET A 459 -14.63 -10.46 12.55
C MET A 459 -15.38 -11.58 13.27
N THR A 460 -15.81 -11.35 14.50
CA THR A 460 -16.63 -12.33 15.24
C THR A 460 -17.94 -12.64 14.48
N LYS A 461 -18.61 -11.61 13.93
CA LYS A 461 -19.81 -11.81 13.10
C LYS A 461 -19.51 -12.55 11.80
N VAL A 462 -18.41 -12.22 11.12
CA VAL A 462 -18.00 -12.86 9.85
C VAL A 462 -17.70 -14.35 10.09
N ILE A 463 -16.88 -14.67 11.10
CA ILE A 463 -16.49 -16.04 11.41
C ILE A 463 -17.70 -16.87 11.86
N ARG A 464 -18.61 -16.31 12.66
CA ARG A 464 -19.86 -17.01 13.06
C ARG A 464 -20.74 -17.33 11.86
N ALA A 465 -20.90 -16.37 10.93
CA ALA A 465 -21.69 -16.59 9.71
C ALA A 465 -21.10 -17.70 8.83
N GLN A 466 -19.76 -17.72 8.67
CA GLN A 466 -19.07 -18.77 7.92
C GLN A 466 -19.19 -20.15 8.59
N LYS A 467 -19.09 -20.24 9.92
CA LYS A 467 -19.28 -21.48 10.65
C LYS A 467 -20.73 -22.01 10.52
N ALA A 468 -21.72 -21.12 10.53
CA ALA A 468 -23.12 -21.51 10.31
C ALA A 468 -23.34 -22.07 8.89
N GLN A 469 -22.71 -21.45 7.87
CA GLN A 469 -22.72 -21.96 6.50
C GLN A 469 -22.11 -23.37 6.38
N MET A 470 -20.96 -23.59 7.02
CA MET A 470 -20.31 -24.91 7.04
C MET A 470 -21.18 -25.97 7.67
N ALA A 471 -21.84 -25.65 8.79
CA ALA A 471 -22.75 -26.59 9.47
C ALA A 471 -23.96 -26.99 8.60
N GLN A 472 -24.46 -26.06 7.77
CA GLN A 472 -25.55 -26.33 6.83
C GLN A 472 -25.09 -27.15 5.60
N GLU A 473 -23.85 -27.06 5.18
CA GLU A 473 -23.29 -27.84 4.05
C GLU A 473 -22.92 -29.26 4.47
N THR A 474 -22.75 -29.52 5.79
CA THR A 474 -22.44 -30.85 6.36
C THR A 474 -23.67 -31.61 6.88
N ALA A 475 -24.80 -30.93 7.06
CA ALA A 475 -26.10 -31.52 7.40
C ALA A 475 -26.89 -31.86 6.14
#